data_a2159de474174656406a8764e9b7e2ea
#
_entry.id   a2159de474174656406a8764e9b7e2ea
#
_cell.length_a   1.000
_cell.length_b   1.000
_cell.length_c   1.000
_cell.angle_alpha   90.00
_cell.angle_beta   90.00
_cell.angle_gamma   90.00
#
_symmetry.space_group_name_H-M   'P 1'
#
loop_
_entity.id
_entity.type
_entity.pdbx_description
1 polymer ?
#
loop_
_entity_poly.entity_id
_entity_poly.type
_entity_poly.pdbx_seq_one_letter_code
_entity_poly.pdbx_strand_id
1 'polypeptide(L)'
;MKKITVYILLLLLLSSICSCLDDKNNYDYTPINELKGTISNIEKNYSVGIDEDLVITPTFEFTIDKTDPDVSYEWRLDGELLNVKAPSYTFNSHKIGLFELTFSVIDNKTGVKYSASTDILVRSPYQRGWVVLSDVDGKSTLSFIKIKTLYLSLIHISEPTRRS
;
A
#
# COMPACT_ATOMS: atom_id res chain seq x y z
N MET A 1 -14.81 48.20 55.41
CA MET A 1 -15.67 47.42 54.45
C MET A 1 -14.91 46.94 53.22
N LYS A 2 -14.13 47.78 52.51
CA LYS A 2 -13.41 47.35 51.29
C LYS A 2 -12.43 46.17 51.44
N LYS A 3 -11.75 46.02 52.57
CA LYS A 3 -10.81 44.92 52.83
C LYS A 3 -11.50 43.54 52.97
N ILE A 4 -12.68 43.52 53.63
CA ILE A 4 -13.46 42.30 53.81
C ILE A 4 -13.97 41.76 52.46
N THR A 5 -14.42 42.68 51.57
CA THR A 5 -14.91 42.33 50.22
C THR A 5 -13.81 41.69 49.38
N VAL A 6 -12.55 42.18 49.51
CA VAL A 6 -11.39 41.64 48.77
C VAL A 6 -11.06 40.23 49.27
N TYR A 7 -11.13 39.95 50.58
CA TYR A 7 -10.89 38.61 51.12
C TYR A 7 -11.96 37.61 50.71
N ILE A 8 -13.24 38.04 50.67
CA ILE A 8 -14.33 37.18 50.19
C ILE A 8 -14.16 36.87 48.69
N LEU A 9 -13.77 37.83 47.88
CA LEU A 9 -13.50 37.63 46.46
C LEU A 9 -12.30 36.69 46.22
N LEU A 10 -11.26 36.83 47.01
CA LEU A 10 -10.08 35.95 46.96
C LEU A 10 -10.43 34.52 47.38
N LEU A 11 -11.26 34.35 48.40
CA LEU A 11 -11.71 33.02 48.85
C LEU A 11 -12.60 32.33 47.80
N LEU A 12 -13.47 33.08 47.13
CA LEU A 12 -14.29 32.59 46.03
C LEU A 12 -13.44 32.19 44.80
N LEU A 13 -12.35 32.92 44.52
CA LEU A 13 -11.41 32.61 43.45
C LEU A 13 -10.62 31.34 43.74
N LEU A 14 -10.21 31.09 45.02
CA LEU A 14 -9.51 29.89 45.44
C LEU A 14 -10.40 28.64 45.38
N SER A 15 -11.71 28.76 45.62
CA SER A 15 -12.62 27.61 45.57
C SER A 15 -12.90 27.09 44.13
N SER A 16 -12.65 27.92 43.12
CA SER A 16 -12.87 27.51 41.71
C SER A 16 -11.73 26.69 41.13
N ILE A 17 -10.57 26.57 41.77
CA ILE A 17 -9.45 25.77 41.26
C ILE A 17 -9.42 24.32 41.80
N CYS A 18 -10.32 23.95 42.71
CA CYS A 18 -10.45 22.58 43.21
C CYS A 18 -11.45 21.72 42.43
N SER A 19 -11.61 21.98 41.11
CA SER A 19 -12.30 21.02 40.25
C SER A 19 -11.31 19.97 39.73
N CYS A 20 -10.70 19.21 40.63
CA CYS A 20 -10.18 17.90 40.28
C CYS A 20 -11.40 17.02 40.02
N LEU A 21 -11.67 16.77 38.77
CA LEU A 21 -12.49 15.62 38.34
C LEU A 21 -11.78 14.38 38.91
N ASP A 22 -12.30 13.84 39.97
CA ASP A 22 -11.92 12.53 40.50
C ASP A 22 -12.40 11.50 39.48
N ASP A 23 -11.56 11.28 38.45
CA ASP A 23 -11.80 10.24 37.48
C ASP A 23 -11.70 8.88 38.18
N LYS A 24 -12.84 8.29 38.47
CA LYS A 24 -12.95 7.04 39.23
C LYS A 24 -12.41 5.82 38.48
N ASN A 25 -11.70 6.03 37.33
CA ASN A 25 -11.08 4.96 36.53
C ASN A 25 -12.02 3.75 36.32
N ASN A 26 -13.28 4.02 36.09
CA ASN A 26 -14.30 2.98 35.89
C ASN A 26 -14.53 2.73 34.38
N TYR A 27 -13.47 2.80 33.61
CA TYR A 27 -13.50 2.50 32.19
C TYR A 27 -13.23 1.01 31.98
N ASP A 28 -14.20 0.35 31.40
CA ASP A 28 -14.06 -1.04 30.95
C ASP A 28 -13.32 -0.99 29.60
N TYR A 29 -11.99 -1.01 29.65
CA TYR A 29 -11.15 -0.96 28.45
C TYR A 29 -11.16 -2.31 27.76
N THR A 30 -11.73 -2.37 26.56
CA THR A 30 -11.51 -3.50 25.67
C THR A 30 -10.08 -3.41 25.11
N PRO A 31 -9.22 -4.41 25.37
CA PRO A 31 -7.86 -4.38 24.84
C PRO A 31 -7.90 -4.39 23.30
N ILE A 32 -7.20 -3.43 22.70
CA ILE A 32 -7.07 -3.34 21.25
C ILE A 32 -6.08 -4.41 20.79
N ASN A 33 -6.48 -5.15 19.78
CA ASN A 33 -5.60 -6.12 19.12
C ASN A 33 -4.65 -5.37 18.18
N GLU A 34 -3.51 -4.94 18.69
CA GLU A 34 -2.54 -4.14 17.95
C GLU A 34 -1.74 -5.00 16.99
N LEU A 35 -1.36 -4.43 15.84
CA LEU A 35 -0.39 -5.04 14.94
C LEU A 35 0.99 -5.08 15.61
N LYS A 36 1.65 -6.24 15.57
CA LYS A 36 3.04 -6.39 15.98
C LYS A 36 3.96 -5.92 14.86
N GLY A 37 4.27 -4.63 14.86
CA GLY A 37 5.05 -3.98 13.84
C GLY A 37 4.19 -3.40 12.71
N THR A 38 4.52 -3.70 11.48
CA THR A 38 3.84 -3.21 10.29
C THR A 38 3.35 -4.36 9.41
N ILE A 39 2.43 -4.07 8.48
CA ILE A 39 2.09 -4.99 7.40
C ILE A 39 3.34 -5.19 6.55
N SER A 40 3.75 -6.43 6.36
CA SER A 40 4.95 -6.85 5.65
C SER A 40 4.61 -7.52 4.32
N ASN A 41 5.64 -7.89 3.54
CA ASN A 41 5.49 -8.51 2.22
C ASN A 41 4.71 -7.64 1.22
N ILE A 42 4.80 -6.33 1.42
CA ILE A 42 4.41 -5.30 0.45
C ILE A 42 5.65 -4.45 0.19
N GLU A 43 6.13 -4.44 -1.05
CA GLU A 43 7.23 -3.56 -1.45
C GLU A 43 6.70 -2.12 -1.60
N LYS A 44 7.57 -1.15 -1.41
CA LYS A 44 7.21 0.26 -1.57
C LYS A 44 6.77 0.57 -3.01
N ASN A 45 7.39 -0.08 -3.99
CA ASN A 45 7.11 0.11 -5.41
C ASN A 45 7.23 -1.22 -6.15
N TYR A 46 6.25 -1.51 -6.99
CA TYR A 46 6.29 -2.61 -7.95
C TYR A 46 6.43 -2.09 -9.37
N SER A 47 6.94 -2.92 -10.25
CA SER A 47 6.97 -2.65 -11.68
C SER A 47 6.60 -3.90 -12.46
N VAL A 48 5.54 -3.81 -13.24
CA VAL A 48 4.95 -4.90 -14.00
C VAL A 48 4.72 -4.48 -15.45
N GLY A 49 4.72 -5.42 -16.38
CA GLY A 49 4.33 -5.16 -17.76
C GLY A 49 2.83 -5.00 -17.90
N ILE A 50 2.40 -4.35 -18.99
CA ILE A 50 0.98 -4.32 -19.35
C ILE A 50 0.50 -5.77 -19.56
N ASP A 51 -0.71 -6.09 -19.09
CA ASP A 51 -1.35 -7.40 -19.14
C ASP A 51 -0.59 -8.52 -18.38
N GLU A 52 0.41 -8.17 -17.58
CA GLU A 52 1.08 -9.11 -16.69
C GLU A 52 0.43 -9.09 -15.31
N ASP A 53 0.27 -10.27 -14.71
CA ASP A 53 -0.27 -10.42 -13.38
C ASP A 53 0.79 -10.17 -12.31
N LEU A 54 0.42 -9.37 -11.31
CA LEU A 54 1.20 -9.14 -10.10
C LEU A 54 0.42 -9.62 -8.88
N VAL A 55 0.87 -10.70 -8.26
CA VAL A 55 0.25 -11.24 -7.03
C VAL A 55 0.88 -10.59 -5.82
N ILE A 56 0.07 -9.95 -4.97
CA ILE A 56 0.48 -9.32 -3.72
C ILE A 56 -0.21 -10.05 -2.58
N THR A 57 0.61 -10.57 -1.65
CA THR A 57 0.14 -11.33 -0.48
C THR A 57 0.75 -10.73 0.77
N PRO A 58 0.11 -9.71 1.36
CA PRO A 58 0.56 -9.09 2.60
C PRO A 58 0.60 -10.08 3.75
N THR A 59 1.53 -9.85 4.68
CA THR A 59 1.61 -10.61 5.92
C THR A 59 1.58 -9.66 7.12
N PHE A 60 0.95 -10.07 8.20
CA PHE A 60 0.80 -9.29 9.43
C PHE A 60 0.65 -10.23 10.62
N GLU A 61 0.96 -9.73 11.81
CA GLU A 61 0.80 -10.46 13.08
C GLU A 61 0.15 -9.52 14.09
N PHE A 62 -0.82 -10.03 14.84
CA PHE A 62 -1.42 -9.31 15.95
C PHE A 62 -0.79 -9.66 17.29
N THR A 63 -0.90 -8.77 18.27
CA THR A 63 -0.33 -8.96 19.61
C THR A 63 -1.13 -9.95 20.47
N ILE A 64 -2.47 -9.95 20.33
CA ILE A 64 -3.38 -10.77 21.13
C ILE A 64 -3.78 -12.03 20.35
N ASP A 65 -4.49 -11.90 19.23
CA ASP A 65 -4.99 -13.01 18.42
C ASP A 65 -3.94 -13.38 17.35
N LYS A 66 -2.95 -14.19 17.74
CA LYS A 66 -1.79 -14.48 16.87
C LYS A 66 -2.06 -15.50 15.78
N THR A 67 -2.94 -16.45 16.02
CA THR A 67 -3.12 -17.64 15.15
C THR A 67 -4.36 -17.59 14.29
N ASP A 68 -5.45 -17.00 14.78
CA ASP A 68 -6.73 -16.93 14.06
C ASP A 68 -7.44 -15.61 14.37
N PRO A 69 -6.95 -14.48 13.87
CA PRO A 69 -7.56 -13.19 14.11
C PRO A 69 -8.88 -13.08 13.34
N ASP A 70 -9.92 -12.61 14.04
CA ASP A 70 -11.22 -12.28 13.39
C ASP A 70 -11.09 -10.94 12.66
N VAL A 71 -10.72 -11.00 11.37
CA VAL A 71 -10.41 -9.83 10.55
C VAL A 71 -11.15 -9.83 9.23
N SER A 72 -11.33 -8.63 8.69
CA SER A 72 -11.79 -8.37 7.32
C SER A 72 -10.70 -7.70 6.51
N TYR A 73 -10.73 -7.88 5.19
CA TYR A 73 -9.78 -7.31 4.27
C TYR A 73 -10.44 -6.30 3.35
N GLU A 74 -9.73 -5.22 3.06
CA GLU A 74 -10.16 -4.18 2.13
C GLU A 74 -8.99 -3.81 1.21
N TRP A 75 -9.27 -3.82 -0.09
CA TRP A 75 -8.34 -3.39 -1.12
C TRP A 75 -8.87 -2.16 -1.82
N ARG A 76 -8.00 -1.18 -2.05
CA ARG A 76 -8.31 0.03 -2.82
C ARG A 76 -7.28 0.22 -3.92
N LEU A 77 -7.77 0.57 -5.11
CA LEU A 77 -6.93 0.97 -6.24
C LEU A 77 -7.25 2.42 -6.58
N ASP A 78 -6.25 3.29 -6.55
CA ASP A 78 -6.40 4.74 -6.75
C ASP A 78 -7.50 5.37 -5.86
N GLY A 79 -7.64 4.85 -4.63
CA GLY A 79 -8.66 5.24 -3.66
C GLY A 79 -10.02 4.56 -3.84
N GLU A 80 -10.30 3.90 -4.96
CA GLU A 80 -11.55 3.19 -5.20
C GLU A 80 -11.55 1.80 -4.53
N LEU A 81 -12.65 1.49 -3.83
CA LEU A 81 -12.81 0.21 -3.15
C LEU A 81 -13.01 -0.93 -4.14
N LEU A 82 -12.16 -1.95 -4.03
CA LEU A 82 -12.29 -3.17 -4.82
C LEU A 82 -13.21 -4.18 -4.14
N ASN A 83 -13.97 -4.95 -4.91
CA ASN A 83 -14.81 -6.03 -4.37
C ASN A 83 -13.98 -7.32 -4.14
N VAL A 84 -12.90 -7.19 -3.36
CA VAL A 84 -11.99 -8.29 -3.01
C VAL A 84 -11.93 -8.39 -1.50
N LYS A 85 -12.30 -9.57 -0.95
CA LYS A 85 -12.33 -9.87 0.48
C LYS A 85 -11.23 -10.87 0.91
N ALA A 86 -10.27 -11.13 0.03
CA ALA A 86 -9.19 -12.08 0.27
C ALA A 86 -7.95 -11.40 0.86
N PRO A 87 -7.09 -12.13 1.60
CA PRO A 87 -5.83 -11.61 2.10
C PRO A 87 -4.79 -11.38 1.00
N SER A 88 -5.02 -11.87 -0.22
CA SER A 88 -4.17 -11.66 -1.39
C SER A 88 -4.95 -11.02 -2.52
N TYR A 89 -4.26 -10.26 -3.36
CA TYR A 89 -4.82 -9.63 -4.53
C TYR A 89 -3.90 -9.81 -5.74
N THR A 90 -4.50 -10.14 -6.89
CA THR A 90 -3.81 -10.17 -8.19
C THR A 90 -4.15 -8.90 -8.94
N PHE A 91 -3.16 -8.03 -9.07
CA PHE A 91 -3.26 -6.82 -9.87
C PHE A 91 -2.96 -7.15 -11.33
N ASN A 92 -3.79 -6.64 -12.24
CA ASN A 92 -3.56 -6.65 -13.69
C ASN A 92 -4.11 -5.36 -14.27
N SER A 93 -3.46 -4.81 -15.30
CA SER A 93 -3.93 -3.61 -15.97
C SER A 93 -3.62 -3.63 -17.46
N HIS A 94 -4.63 -3.26 -18.25
CA HIS A 94 -4.52 -3.00 -19.69
C HIS A 94 -4.07 -1.56 -20.00
N LYS A 95 -3.78 -0.76 -18.98
CA LYS A 95 -3.35 0.65 -19.12
C LYS A 95 -1.96 0.83 -18.53
N ILE A 96 -1.12 1.54 -19.26
CA ILE A 96 0.19 1.99 -18.79
C ILE A 96 -0.04 3.15 -17.83
N GLY A 97 0.69 3.18 -16.73
CA GLY A 97 0.58 4.26 -15.76
C GLY A 97 1.11 3.87 -14.39
N LEU A 98 0.96 4.80 -13.46
CA LEU A 98 1.23 4.60 -12.05
C LEU A 98 -0.12 4.41 -11.35
N PHE A 99 -0.23 3.38 -10.54
CA PHE A 99 -1.41 3.03 -9.75
C PHE A 99 -1.02 2.94 -8.28
N GLU A 100 -1.84 3.48 -7.40
CA GLU A 100 -1.69 3.31 -5.96
C GLU A 100 -2.60 2.18 -5.48
N LEU A 101 -2.00 1.13 -4.91
CA LEU A 101 -2.74 0.03 -4.30
C LEU A 101 -2.63 0.10 -2.77
N THR A 102 -3.75 0.14 -2.09
CA THR A 102 -3.82 0.12 -0.63
C THR A 102 -4.48 -1.16 -0.15
N PHE A 103 -3.78 -1.88 0.71
CA PHE A 103 -4.30 -3.00 1.49
C PHE A 103 -4.65 -2.55 2.90
N SER A 104 -5.76 -3.03 3.42
CA SER A 104 -6.17 -2.81 4.80
C SER A 104 -6.67 -4.08 5.44
N VAL A 105 -6.29 -4.29 6.69
CA VAL A 105 -6.83 -5.30 7.58
C VAL A 105 -7.61 -4.62 8.70
N ILE A 106 -8.81 -5.09 8.97
CA ILE A 106 -9.75 -4.52 9.94
C ILE A 106 -10.02 -5.58 10.99
N ASP A 107 -9.73 -5.29 12.25
CA ASP A 107 -10.13 -6.14 13.37
C ASP A 107 -11.66 -6.02 13.57
N ASN A 108 -12.38 -7.11 13.37
CA ASN A 108 -13.86 -7.11 13.43
C ASN A 108 -14.39 -6.88 14.85
N LYS A 109 -13.60 -7.16 15.90
CA LYS A 109 -14.00 -6.97 17.30
C LYS A 109 -13.95 -5.51 17.72
N THR A 110 -12.93 -4.78 17.26
CA THR A 110 -12.69 -3.39 17.68
C THR A 110 -12.97 -2.37 16.59
N GLY A 111 -13.06 -2.80 15.34
CA GLY A 111 -13.18 -1.94 14.16
C GLY A 111 -11.88 -1.18 13.80
N VAL A 112 -10.77 -1.48 14.47
CA VAL A 112 -9.50 -0.83 14.20
C VAL A 112 -8.96 -1.29 12.84
N LYS A 113 -8.56 -0.32 12.00
CA LYS A 113 -8.08 -0.53 10.65
C LYS A 113 -6.58 -0.21 10.54
N TYR A 114 -5.83 -1.15 10.02
CA TYR A 114 -4.41 -1.00 9.68
C TYR A 114 -4.24 -1.07 8.18
N SER A 115 -3.42 -0.17 7.61
CA SER A 115 -3.28 -0.05 6.16
C SER A 115 -1.83 0.04 5.74
N ALA A 116 -1.54 -0.48 4.54
CA ALA A 116 -0.27 -0.30 3.84
C ALA A 116 -0.54 -0.01 2.37
N SER A 117 0.21 0.93 1.79
CA SER A 117 0.09 1.33 0.39
C SER A 117 1.36 1.04 -0.38
N THR A 118 1.20 0.80 -1.67
CA THR A 118 2.29 0.59 -2.62
C THR A 118 1.97 1.23 -3.97
N ASP A 119 3.01 1.68 -4.66
CA ASP A 119 2.91 2.18 -6.02
C ASP A 119 3.21 1.06 -7.02
N ILE A 120 2.37 0.91 -8.04
CA ILE A 120 2.53 -0.08 -9.11
C ILE A 120 2.72 0.66 -10.42
N LEU A 121 3.92 0.59 -10.99
CA LEU A 121 4.23 1.14 -12.30
C LEU A 121 3.99 0.09 -13.40
N VAL A 122 2.94 0.27 -14.19
CA VAL A 122 2.65 -0.54 -15.37
C VAL A 122 3.40 0.02 -16.57
N ARG A 123 4.26 -0.80 -17.17
CA ARG A 123 5.15 -0.41 -18.26
C ARG A 123 4.73 -0.97 -19.61
N SER A 124 4.96 -0.18 -20.66
CA SER A 124 4.88 -0.67 -22.03
C SER A 124 6.01 -1.66 -22.33
N PRO A 125 5.76 -2.74 -23.09
CA PRO A 125 6.82 -3.61 -23.58
C PRO A 125 7.79 -2.90 -24.52
N TYR A 126 7.37 -1.77 -25.09
CA TYR A 126 8.15 -0.99 -26.07
C TYR A 126 8.92 0.18 -25.45
N GLN A 127 9.05 0.24 -24.13
CA GLN A 127 9.63 1.39 -23.42
C GLN A 127 11.16 1.49 -23.58
N ARG A 128 11.84 0.36 -23.83
CA ARG A 128 13.28 0.28 -24.03
C ARG A 128 13.60 -0.73 -25.13
N GLY A 129 14.10 -0.25 -26.25
CA GLY A 129 14.47 -1.12 -27.35
C GLY A 129 14.85 -0.34 -28.62
N TRP A 130 15.17 -1.09 -29.65
CA TRP A 130 15.46 -0.59 -30.98
C TRP A 130 14.29 -0.87 -31.90
N VAL A 131 13.86 0.14 -32.62
CA VAL A 131 12.91 -0.02 -33.71
C VAL A 131 13.73 -0.17 -35.00
N VAL A 132 13.56 -1.28 -35.71
CA VAL A 132 14.27 -1.58 -36.95
C VAL A 132 13.23 -1.64 -38.06
N LEU A 133 13.41 -0.78 -39.06
CA LEU A 133 12.68 -0.86 -40.32
C LEU A 133 13.53 -1.66 -41.31
N SER A 134 12.97 -2.73 -41.82
CA SER A 134 13.62 -3.58 -42.82
C SER A 134 12.73 -3.78 -44.03
N ASP A 135 13.32 -4.05 -45.17
CA ASP A 135 12.62 -4.53 -46.38
C ASP A 135 12.79 -6.05 -46.44
N VAL A 136 11.67 -6.76 -46.49
CA VAL A 136 11.64 -8.21 -46.68
C VAL A 136 10.71 -8.51 -47.84
N ASP A 137 11.26 -9.01 -48.95
CA ASP A 137 10.54 -9.34 -50.19
C ASP A 137 9.73 -8.14 -50.74
N GLY A 138 10.32 -6.94 -50.74
CA GLY A 138 9.68 -5.71 -51.25
C GLY A 138 8.55 -5.18 -50.30
N LYS A 139 8.49 -5.68 -49.08
CA LYS A 139 7.54 -5.19 -48.05
C LYS A 139 8.29 -4.58 -46.86
N SER A 140 7.94 -3.35 -46.52
CA SER A 140 8.49 -2.70 -45.35
C SER A 140 7.99 -3.40 -44.08
N THR A 141 8.92 -3.89 -43.26
CA THR A 141 8.63 -4.58 -42.02
C THR A 141 9.24 -3.80 -40.87
N LEU A 142 8.41 -3.48 -39.84
CA LEU A 142 8.83 -2.83 -38.60
C LEU A 142 9.03 -3.88 -37.54
N SER A 143 10.23 -3.97 -36.99
CA SER A 143 10.58 -4.88 -35.88
C SER A 143 11.01 -4.10 -34.67
N PHE A 144 10.67 -4.62 -33.47
CA PHE A 144 11.10 -4.06 -32.21
C PHE A 144 12.00 -5.05 -31.46
N ILE A 145 13.21 -4.61 -31.14
CA ILE A 145 14.19 -5.40 -30.38
C ILE A 145 14.16 -4.88 -28.93
N LYS A 146 13.55 -5.64 -28.03
CA LYS A 146 13.48 -5.29 -26.60
C LYS A 146 14.86 -5.43 -25.97
N ILE A 147 15.37 -4.38 -25.35
CA ILE A 147 16.55 -4.46 -24.50
C ILE A 147 16.10 -5.05 -23.15
N LYS A 148 16.42 -6.33 -22.92
CA LYS A 148 16.43 -6.84 -21.54
C LYS A 148 17.61 -6.20 -20.83
N THR A 149 17.38 -5.57 -19.68
CA THR A 149 18.47 -5.16 -18.80
C THR A 149 19.09 -6.43 -18.24
N LEU A 150 20.00 -7.02 -19.00
CA LEU A 150 20.88 -8.05 -18.51
C LEU A 150 22.04 -7.35 -17.81
N TYR A 151 22.24 -7.66 -16.57
CA TYR A 151 23.59 -7.66 -16.00
C TYR A 151 24.46 -8.38 -17.04
N LEU A 152 25.40 -7.64 -17.66
CA LEU A 152 26.45 -8.10 -18.55
C LEU A 152 26.47 -9.61 -18.84
N SER A 153 25.72 -10.06 -19.81
CA SER A 153 26.00 -11.29 -20.52
C SER A 153 25.87 -11.03 -22.01
N LEU A 154 26.95 -11.31 -22.68
CA LEU A 154 27.22 -11.20 -24.10
C LEU A 154 25.96 -11.33 -24.99
N ILE A 155 25.69 -10.29 -25.77
CA ILE A 155 24.71 -10.29 -26.83
C ILE A 155 25.24 -11.25 -27.90
N HIS A 156 24.61 -12.42 -28.01
CA HIS A 156 24.83 -13.28 -29.20
C HIS A 156 23.92 -12.75 -30.29
N ILE A 157 24.48 -11.95 -31.17
CA ILE A 157 23.86 -11.57 -32.46
C ILE A 157 24.07 -12.76 -33.35
N SER A 158 23.05 -13.59 -33.59
CA SER A 158 23.08 -14.57 -34.66
C SER A 158 22.86 -13.81 -35.97
N GLU A 159 23.89 -13.75 -36.79
CA GLU A 159 23.78 -13.27 -38.18
C GLU A 159 22.73 -14.09 -38.93
N PRO A 160 21.88 -13.45 -39.74
CA PRO A 160 21.02 -14.18 -40.68
C PRO A 160 21.90 -14.88 -41.68
N THR A 161 21.86 -16.21 -41.70
CA THR A 161 22.51 -17.04 -42.73
C THR A 161 22.00 -16.65 -44.09
N ARG A 162 22.87 -15.98 -44.90
CA ARG A 162 22.67 -15.81 -46.32
C ARG A 162 22.62 -17.20 -46.94
N ARG A 163 21.46 -17.61 -47.41
CA ARG A 163 21.38 -18.71 -48.40
C ARG A 163 21.66 -18.14 -49.78
N SER A 164 22.76 -18.57 -50.35
CA SER A 164 23.08 -18.48 -51.80
C SER A 164 22.11 -19.29 -52.62
#